data_b49b8ecebd015eea1b8ebb93199b3aed
#
_entry.id   b49b8ecebd015eea1b8ebb93199b3aed
#
_cell.length_a   1.000
_cell.length_b   1.000
_cell.length_c   1.000
_cell.angle_alpha   90.00
_cell.angle_beta   90.00
_cell.angle_gamma   90.00
#
_symmetry.space_group_name_H-M   'P 1'
#
loop_
_entity.id
_entity.type
_entity.pdbx_description
1 polymer ?
#
loop_
_entity_poly.entity_id
_entity_poly.type
_entity_poly.pdbx_seq_one_letter_code
_entity_poly.pdbx_strand_id
1 'polypeptide(L)'
;MKRINLIYTGLVSCLLLAFTACSDYLDINDNPNYPSNVEPNTLLPSGIAGVAAEVGNHYQLYGGLWMQHYTQNHVTNQYNSLCTYSISNASDSRMWSIPYANALPDLDLVIKKGEASGEWNYWAIAKVMTAFMYHVLVDSYGSIPFTEALKADDGIYAPKFDDSKTVVYPGIIAMLDEVIAKSGELSAPGLPV
;
A
#
# COMPACT_ATOMS: atom_id res chain seq x y z
N MET A 1 -18.74 66.32 0.40
CA MET A 1 -19.05 65.19 1.28
C MET A 1 -19.69 64.02 0.55
N LYS A 2 -20.72 64.18 -0.24
CA LYS A 2 -21.41 63.05 -0.95
C LYS A 2 -20.51 62.22 -1.88
N ARG A 3 -19.57 62.84 -2.63
CA ARG A 3 -18.65 62.14 -3.53
C ARG A 3 -17.58 61.32 -2.82
N ILE A 4 -17.13 61.79 -1.67
CA ILE A 4 -16.10 61.11 -0.87
C ILE A 4 -16.73 59.79 -0.25
N ASN A 5 -17.97 59.88 0.25
CA ASN A 5 -18.66 58.71 0.77
C ASN A 5 -18.91 57.66 -0.29
N LEU A 6 -19.19 58.07 -1.53
CA LEU A 6 -19.39 57.12 -2.66
C LEU A 6 -18.13 56.34 -3.00
N ILE A 7 -16.95 57.00 -2.94
CA ILE A 7 -15.63 56.37 -3.17
C ILE A 7 -15.32 55.36 -2.04
N TYR A 8 -15.54 55.75 -0.77
CA TYR A 8 -15.34 54.85 0.36
C TYR A 8 -16.27 53.63 0.31
N THR A 9 -17.57 53.80 -0.06
CA THR A 9 -18.51 52.71 -0.21
C THR A 9 -18.08 51.76 -1.34
N GLY A 10 -17.59 52.29 -2.46
CA GLY A 10 -17.06 51.50 -3.57
C GLY A 10 -15.83 50.69 -3.19
N LEU A 11 -14.91 51.29 -2.44
CA LEU A 11 -13.68 50.66 -1.97
C LEU A 11 -13.96 49.54 -0.98
N VAL A 12 -14.88 49.75 -0.04
CA VAL A 12 -15.30 48.75 0.95
C VAL A 12 -16.04 47.59 0.25
N SER A 13 -16.90 47.87 -0.75
CA SER A 13 -17.57 46.84 -1.53
C SER A 13 -16.59 46.00 -2.35
N CYS A 14 -15.57 46.58 -2.97
CA CYS A 14 -14.52 45.85 -3.67
C CYS A 14 -13.67 45.01 -2.71
N LEU A 15 -13.38 45.51 -1.52
CA LEU A 15 -12.63 44.78 -0.50
C LEU A 15 -13.41 43.55 -0.02
N LEU A 16 -14.71 43.68 0.20
CA LEU A 16 -15.59 42.57 0.60
C LEU A 16 -15.73 41.49 -0.47
N LEU A 17 -15.74 41.86 -1.75
CA LEU A 17 -15.76 40.90 -2.88
C LEU A 17 -14.44 40.16 -3.05
N ALA A 18 -13.32 40.74 -2.65
CA ALA A 18 -12.01 40.10 -2.70
C ALA A 18 -11.84 38.97 -1.68
N PHE A 19 -12.60 38.96 -0.59
CA PHE A 19 -12.56 37.89 0.43
C PHE A 19 -13.38 36.65 0.06
N THR A 20 -14.24 36.70 -0.95
CA THR A 20 -15.10 35.54 -1.33
C THR A 20 -14.53 34.71 -2.47
N ALA A 21 -13.40 35.10 -3.05
CA ALA A 21 -12.93 34.55 -4.34
C ALA A 21 -11.97 33.36 -4.24
N CYS A 22 -11.58 32.87 -3.06
CA CYS A 22 -10.47 31.91 -2.93
C CYS A 22 -10.72 30.69 -2.06
N SER A 23 -11.97 30.27 -1.77
CA SER A 23 -12.19 29.05 -1.00
C SER A 23 -11.73 27.80 -1.72
N ASP A 24 -12.05 27.66 -2.99
CA ASP A 24 -11.72 26.47 -3.80
C ASP A 24 -10.23 26.40 -4.18
N TYR A 25 -9.56 27.55 -4.28
CA TYR A 25 -8.13 27.58 -4.63
C TYR A 25 -7.22 27.12 -3.49
N LEU A 26 -7.70 27.20 -2.24
CA LEU A 26 -6.96 26.79 -1.06
C LEU A 26 -7.24 25.32 -0.67
N ASP A 27 -8.21 24.68 -1.28
CA ASP A 27 -8.50 23.25 -1.08
C ASP A 27 -7.66 22.38 -2.01
N ILE A 28 -6.34 22.50 -1.86
CA ILE A 28 -5.34 21.71 -2.61
C ILE A 28 -5.22 20.27 -2.08
N ASN A 29 -5.88 19.96 -0.97
CA ASN A 29 -5.83 18.62 -0.36
C ASN A 29 -6.79 17.64 -1.03
N ASP A 30 -7.80 18.14 -1.75
CA ASP A 30 -8.71 17.30 -2.51
C ASP A 30 -8.21 17.19 -3.96
N ASN A 31 -7.44 16.14 -4.23
CA ASN A 31 -6.91 15.90 -5.57
C ASN A 31 -7.95 15.18 -6.42
N PRO A 32 -8.55 15.83 -7.44
CA PRO A 32 -9.61 15.23 -8.26
C PRO A 32 -9.15 14.01 -9.08
N ASN A 33 -7.83 13.79 -9.19
CA ASN A 33 -7.28 12.62 -9.85
C ASN A 33 -7.09 11.43 -8.90
N TYR A 34 -7.28 11.62 -7.58
CA TYR A 34 -7.29 10.54 -6.60
C TYR A 34 -8.71 10.32 -6.10
N PRO A 35 -9.36 9.23 -6.51
CA PRO A 35 -10.69 8.91 -6.02
C PRO A 35 -10.65 8.69 -4.50
N SER A 36 -11.44 9.46 -3.76
CA SER A 36 -11.53 9.38 -2.29
C SER A 36 -12.25 8.10 -1.82
N ASN A 37 -13.00 7.46 -2.71
CA ASN A 37 -13.69 6.21 -2.42
C ASN A 37 -13.52 5.23 -3.60
N VAL A 38 -12.60 4.28 -3.48
CA VAL A 38 -12.35 3.25 -4.49
C VAL A 38 -12.99 1.94 -4.04
N GLU A 39 -13.75 1.30 -4.93
CA GLU A 39 -14.42 0.03 -4.62
C GLU A 39 -13.44 -1.15 -4.55
N PRO A 40 -13.73 -2.21 -3.76
CA PRO A 40 -12.87 -3.38 -3.60
C PRO A 40 -12.50 -4.06 -4.91
N ASN A 41 -13.42 -4.10 -5.89
CA ASN A 41 -13.18 -4.69 -7.21
C ASN A 41 -12.09 -3.97 -8.02
N THR A 42 -11.83 -2.71 -7.76
CA THR A 42 -10.78 -1.91 -8.42
C THR A 42 -9.46 -2.00 -7.65
N LEU A 43 -9.52 -2.03 -6.32
CA LEU A 43 -8.33 -2.09 -5.45
C LEU A 43 -7.69 -3.47 -5.41
N LEU A 44 -8.49 -4.54 -5.37
CA LEU A 44 -7.96 -5.90 -5.27
C LEU A 44 -7.02 -6.27 -6.43
N PRO A 45 -7.34 -6.01 -7.71
CA PRO A 45 -6.41 -6.22 -8.81
C PRO A 45 -5.10 -5.42 -8.65
N SER A 46 -5.18 -4.17 -8.16
CA SER A 46 -3.99 -3.33 -7.90
C SER A 46 -3.08 -3.96 -6.84
N GLY A 47 -3.65 -4.36 -5.70
CA GLY A 47 -2.91 -5.03 -4.63
C GLY A 47 -2.26 -6.34 -5.09
N ILE A 48 -3.01 -7.20 -5.81
CA ILE A 48 -2.49 -8.46 -6.38
C ILE A 48 -1.37 -8.18 -7.39
N ALA A 49 -1.56 -7.21 -8.28
CA ALA A 49 -0.53 -6.83 -9.25
C ALA A 49 0.75 -6.32 -8.57
N GLY A 50 0.61 -5.55 -7.48
CA GLY A 50 1.73 -5.08 -6.67
C GLY A 50 2.52 -6.24 -6.04
N VAL A 51 1.84 -7.21 -5.44
CA VAL A 51 2.47 -8.42 -4.90
C VAL A 51 3.15 -9.23 -6.00
N ALA A 52 2.45 -9.47 -7.12
CA ALA A 52 2.98 -10.24 -8.23
C ALA A 52 4.20 -9.59 -8.89
N ALA A 53 4.18 -8.26 -9.02
CA ALA A 53 5.29 -7.49 -9.58
C ALA A 53 6.55 -7.62 -8.72
N GLU A 54 6.43 -7.52 -7.40
CA GLU A 54 7.58 -7.63 -6.51
C GLU A 54 8.12 -9.05 -6.42
N VAL A 55 7.24 -10.03 -6.21
CA VAL A 55 7.65 -11.44 -6.11
C VAL A 55 8.21 -11.94 -7.42
N GLY A 56 7.58 -11.60 -8.56
CA GLY A 56 8.00 -12.00 -9.89
C GLY A 56 9.20 -11.24 -10.47
N ASN A 57 9.67 -10.17 -9.80
CA ASN A 57 10.82 -9.39 -10.23
C ASN A 57 11.96 -9.46 -9.20
N HIS A 58 11.93 -8.61 -8.18
CA HIS A 58 13.07 -8.47 -7.28
C HIS A 58 13.33 -9.73 -6.45
N TYR A 59 12.31 -10.29 -5.81
CA TYR A 59 12.49 -11.52 -5.02
C TYR A 59 12.89 -12.72 -5.89
N GLN A 60 12.31 -12.84 -7.09
CA GLN A 60 12.68 -13.89 -8.03
C GLN A 60 14.12 -13.73 -8.53
N LEU A 61 14.60 -12.49 -8.76
CA LEU A 61 15.99 -12.22 -9.13
C LEU A 61 16.97 -12.63 -8.03
N TYR A 62 16.72 -12.22 -6.78
CA TYR A 62 17.55 -12.61 -5.65
C TYR A 62 17.58 -14.12 -5.47
N GLY A 63 16.42 -14.76 -5.40
CA GLY A 63 16.32 -16.20 -5.23
C GLY A 63 16.99 -16.97 -6.38
N GLY A 64 16.72 -16.58 -7.62
CA GLY A 64 17.26 -17.26 -8.79
C GLY A 64 18.78 -17.13 -8.95
N LEU A 65 19.33 -15.93 -8.72
CA LEU A 65 20.77 -15.69 -8.81
C LEU A 65 21.53 -16.31 -7.61
N TRP A 66 21.02 -16.18 -6.39
CA TRP A 66 21.69 -16.72 -5.21
C TRP A 66 21.64 -18.24 -5.13
N MET A 67 20.54 -18.84 -5.58
CA MET A 67 20.44 -20.31 -5.70
C MET A 67 21.10 -20.83 -6.97
N GLN A 68 21.72 -19.96 -7.79
CA GLN A 68 22.44 -20.29 -9.01
C GLN A 68 21.58 -21.04 -10.06
N HIS A 69 20.27 -20.79 -10.09
CA HIS A 69 19.39 -21.33 -11.13
C HIS A 69 19.71 -20.72 -12.50
N TYR A 70 20.18 -19.47 -12.49
CA TYR A 70 20.69 -18.77 -13.66
C TYR A 70 21.75 -17.73 -13.20
N THR A 71 22.48 -17.20 -14.15
CA THR A 71 23.44 -16.13 -13.92
C THR A 71 23.34 -15.08 -15.03
N GLN A 72 23.83 -13.88 -14.76
CA GLN A 72 23.93 -12.90 -15.82
C GLN A 72 25.02 -13.25 -16.85
N ASN A 73 24.89 -12.70 -18.05
CA ASN A 73 25.92 -12.78 -19.06
C ASN A 73 27.18 -12.05 -18.58
N HIS A 74 28.38 -12.60 -18.83
CA HIS A 74 29.67 -12.05 -18.43
C HIS A 74 29.97 -10.65 -19.00
N VAL A 75 29.24 -10.21 -20.03
CA VAL A 75 29.38 -8.86 -20.64
C VAL A 75 28.56 -7.81 -19.92
N THR A 76 27.58 -8.19 -19.08
CA THR A 76 26.69 -7.28 -18.36
C THR A 76 27.08 -7.17 -16.89
N ASN A 77 26.95 -5.96 -16.33
CA ASN A 77 27.27 -5.71 -14.92
C ASN A 77 26.04 -5.39 -14.07
N GLN A 78 24.84 -5.48 -14.63
CA GLN A 78 23.61 -5.04 -13.96
C GLN A 78 23.39 -5.72 -12.61
N TYR A 79 23.63 -7.03 -12.54
CA TYR A 79 23.41 -7.85 -11.33
C TYR A 79 24.72 -8.37 -10.73
N ASN A 80 25.85 -7.73 -11.03
CA ASN A 80 27.14 -8.19 -10.55
C ASN A 80 27.22 -8.27 -9.02
N SER A 81 26.67 -7.30 -8.32
CA SER A 81 26.61 -7.29 -6.84
C SER A 81 25.81 -8.49 -6.29
N LEU A 82 24.72 -8.87 -6.94
CA LEU A 82 23.93 -10.04 -6.56
C LEU A 82 24.71 -11.33 -6.84
N CYS A 83 25.30 -11.46 -8.03
CA CYS A 83 26.08 -12.64 -8.40
C CYS A 83 27.33 -12.86 -7.55
N THR A 84 27.87 -11.77 -6.99
CA THR A 84 29.07 -11.82 -6.12
C THR A 84 28.72 -11.73 -4.65
N TYR A 85 27.45 -11.75 -4.27
CA TYR A 85 26.96 -11.58 -2.89
C TYR A 85 27.42 -10.28 -2.23
N SER A 86 27.75 -9.25 -3.02
CA SER A 86 28.20 -7.95 -2.56
C SER A 86 27.02 -6.99 -2.47
N ILE A 87 26.22 -7.14 -1.42
CA ILE A 87 25.05 -6.30 -1.17
C ILE A 87 25.33 -5.30 -0.05
N SER A 88 24.64 -4.17 -0.09
CA SER A 88 24.66 -3.12 0.92
C SER A 88 23.26 -2.83 1.43
N ASN A 89 23.13 -2.04 2.50
CA ASN A 89 21.85 -1.61 3.03
C ASN A 89 20.99 -0.80 2.02
N ALA A 90 21.62 -0.28 0.96
CA ALA A 90 20.95 0.43 -0.12
C ALA A 90 20.61 -0.47 -1.32
N SER A 91 21.07 -1.73 -1.31
CA SER A 91 20.79 -2.67 -2.37
C SER A 91 19.30 -3.00 -2.34
N ASP A 92 18.63 -2.70 -3.45
CA ASP A 92 17.25 -3.06 -3.70
C ASP A 92 16.23 -2.61 -2.63
N SER A 93 16.24 -1.32 -2.34
CA SER A 93 15.25 -0.70 -1.44
C SER A 93 13.79 -0.92 -1.90
N ARG A 94 13.58 -1.30 -3.17
CA ARG A 94 12.25 -1.58 -3.73
C ARG A 94 11.60 -2.82 -3.10
N MET A 95 12.37 -3.86 -2.81
CA MET A 95 11.88 -5.07 -2.12
C MET A 95 11.22 -4.74 -0.77
N TRP A 96 11.64 -3.64 -0.16
CA TRP A 96 11.06 -3.14 1.07
C TRP A 96 9.94 -2.12 0.81
N SER A 97 10.23 -1.10 0.01
CA SER A 97 9.35 0.06 -0.12
C SER A 97 8.07 -0.23 -0.90
N ILE A 98 8.14 -1.00 -1.99
CA ILE A 98 6.95 -1.25 -2.82
C ILE A 98 5.88 -2.05 -2.09
N PRO A 99 6.20 -3.14 -1.36
CA PRO A 99 5.19 -3.83 -0.55
C PRO A 99 4.44 -2.90 0.41
N TYR A 100 5.17 -2.09 1.18
CA TYR A 100 4.56 -1.22 2.19
C TYR A 100 3.91 0.04 1.62
N ALA A 101 4.38 0.54 0.47
CA ALA A 101 3.84 1.77 -0.13
C ALA A 101 2.68 1.53 -1.11
N ASN A 102 2.62 0.35 -1.73
CA ASN A 102 1.65 0.10 -2.81
C ASN A 102 0.77 -1.13 -2.53
N ALA A 103 1.36 -2.33 -2.44
CA ALA A 103 0.59 -3.57 -2.41
C ALA A 103 -0.22 -3.75 -1.12
N LEU A 104 0.44 -3.65 0.03
CA LEU A 104 -0.20 -3.86 1.33
C LEU A 104 -1.26 -2.81 1.66
N PRO A 105 -1.08 -1.50 1.38
CA PRO A 105 -2.14 -0.50 1.60
C PRO A 105 -3.42 -0.77 0.79
N ASP A 106 -3.29 -1.14 -0.49
CA ASP A 106 -4.44 -1.48 -1.32
C ASP A 106 -5.18 -2.70 -0.77
N LEU A 107 -4.44 -3.75 -0.40
CA LEU A 107 -5.02 -4.96 0.19
C LEU A 107 -5.67 -4.70 1.56
N ASP A 108 -5.06 -3.89 2.41
CA ASP A 108 -5.61 -3.49 3.70
C ASP A 108 -6.95 -2.74 3.56
N LEU A 109 -7.01 -1.84 2.57
CA LEU A 109 -8.26 -1.13 2.27
C LEU A 109 -9.34 -2.07 1.74
N VAL A 110 -9.00 -3.07 0.92
CA VAL A 110 -9.94 -4.11 0.48
C VAL A 110 -10.44 -4.94 1.67
N ILE A 111 -9.55 -5.30 2.60
CA ILE A 111 -9.92 -6.05 3.82
C ILE A 111 -10.92 -5.23 4.65
N LYS A 112 -10.61 -3.97 4.94
CA LYS A 112 -11.49 -3.08 5.73
C LYS A 112 -12.86 -2.88 5.09
N LYS A 113 -12.88 -2.64 3.78
CA LYS A 113 -14.15 -2.44 3.03
C LYS A 113 -14.95 -3.74 2.91
N GLY A 114 -14.30 -4.85 2.58
CA GLY A 114 -14.94 -6.15 2.47
C GLY A 114 -15.57 -6.60 3.80
N GLU A 115 -14.91 -6.35 4.91
CA GLU A 115 -15.44 -6.62 6.24
C GLU A 115 -16.65 -5.73 6.56
N ALA A 116 -16.58 -4.44 6.24
CA ALA A 116 -17.66 -3.49 6.49
C ALA A 116 -18.93 -3.74 5.64
N SER A 117 -18.76 -4.22 4.39
CA SER A 117 -19.85 -4.50 3.46
C SER A 117 -20.34 -5.95 3.47
N GLY A 118 -19.59 -6.87 4.10
CA GLY A 118 -19.87 -8.31 4.06
C GLY A 118 -19.44 -8.98 2.74
N GLU A 119 -18.57 -8.32 1.97
CA GLU A 119 -18.02 -8.86 0.71
C GLU A 119 -16.86 -9.82 1.01
N TRP A 120 -17.20 -10.97 1.59
CA TRP A 120 -16.23 -11.93 2.12
C TRP A 120 -15.27 -12.52 1.10
N ASN A 121 -15.64 -12.58 -0.17
CA ASN A 121 -14.75 -13.05 -1.23
C ASN A 121 -13.56 -12.09 -1.43
N TYR A 122 -13.83 -10.78 -1.55
CA TYR A 122 -12.77 -9.77 -1.67
C TYR A 122 -11.89 -9.74 -0.42
N TRP A 123 -12.52 -9.76 0.75
CA TRP A 123 -11.84 -9.82 2.05
C TRP A 123 -10.89 -11.02 2.15
N ALA A 124 -11.37 -12.22 1.81
CA ALA A 124 -10.60 -13.45 1.90
C ALA A 124 -9.37 -13.43 0.96
N ILE A 125 -9.57 -13.04 -0.31
CA ILE A 125 -8.47 -12.96 -1.28
C ILE A 125 -7.45 -11.94 -0.81
N ALA A 126 -7.88 -10.75 -0.39
CA ALA A 126 -6.98 -9.71 0.09
C ALA A 126 -6.20 -10.17 1.34
N LYS A 127 -6.84 -10.86 2.30
CA LYS A 127 -6.16 -11.42 3.48
C LYS A 127 -5.11 -12.46 3.12
N VAL A 128 -5.42 -13.37 2.21
CA VAL A 128 -4.46 -14.39 1.75
C VAL A 128 -3.26 -13.72 1.05
N MET A 129 -3.51 -12.73 0.20
CA MET A 129 -2.43 -12.01 -0.49
C MET A 129 -1.58 -11.19 0.48
N THR A 130 -2.20 -10.58 1.49
CA THR A 130 -1.50 -9.87 2.58
C THR A 130 -0.63 -10.82 3.39
N ALA A 131 -1.17 -11.96 3.79
CA ALA A 131 -0.43 -13.01 4.51
C ALA A 131 0.78 -13.50 3.69
N PHE A 132 0.60 -13.72 2.39
CA PHE A 132 1.67 -14.12 1.47
C PHE A 132 2.75 -13.03 1.36
N MET A 133 2.37 -11.75 1.22
CA MET A 133 3.36 -10.66 1.11
C MET A 133 4.16 -10.50 2.40
N TYR A 134 3.50 -10.58 3.57
CA TYR A 134 4.21 -10.55 4.86
C TYR A 134 5.12 -11.77 5.06
N HIS A 135 4.72 -12.95 4.57
CA HIS A 135 5.58 -14.14 4.59
C HIS A 135 6.87 -13.89 3.78
N VAL A 136 6.76 -13.36 2.56
CA VAL A 136 7.93 -13.04 1.73
C VAL A 136 8.83 -11.98 2.40
N LEU A 137 8.23 -10.97 3.02
CA LEU A 137 8.95 -9.93 3.75
C LEU A 137 9.69 -10.50 4.97
N VAL A 138 9.02 -11.29 5.80
CA VAL A 138 9.63 -11.83 7.03
C VAL A 138 10.74 -12.84 6.73
N ASP A 139 10.60 -13.64 5.67
CA ASP A 139 11.64 -14.56 5.22
C ASP A 139 12.90 -13.83 4.75
N SER A 140 12.71 -12.65 4.15
CA SER A 140 13.81 -11.87 3.58
C SER A 140 14.52 -10.97 4.61
N TYR A 141 13.78 -10.42 5.58
CA TYR A 141 14.27 -9.39 6.49
C TYR A 141 14.28 -9.81 7.97
N GLY A 142 13.63 -10.90 8.32
CA GLY A 142 13.46 -11.33 9.71
C GLY A 142 12.42 -10.46 10.43
N SER A 143 12.84 -9.58 11.33
CA SER A 143 11.90 -8.64 11.98
C SER A 143 11.43 -7.57 11.04
N ILE A 144 10.12 -7.34 11.00
CA ILE A 144 9.46 -6.39 10.11
C ILE A 144 8.34 -5.64 10.84
N PRO A 145 7.92 -4.44 10.38
CA PRO A 145 6.67 -3.83 10.81
C PRO A 145 5.48 -4.70 10.40
N PHE A 146 4.70 -5.14 11.38
CA PHE A 146 3.53 -5.99 11.18
C PHE A 146 2.31 -5.49 11.97
N THR A 147 2.40 -5.43 13.29
CA THR A 147 1.26 -5.03 14.14
C THR A 147 0.91 -3.55 14.05
N GLU A 148 1.90 -2.72 13.77
CA GLU A 148 1.75 -1.26 13.62
C GLU A 148 1.90 -0.80 12.16
N ALA A 149 2.10 -1.71 11.22
CA ALA A 149 2.15 -1.38 9.80
C ALA A 149 0.82 -0.81 9.31
N LEU A 150 0.89 0.05 8.28
CA LEU A 150 -0.27 0.63 7.58
C LEU A 150 -1.21 1.47 8.47
N LYS A 151 -0.73 1.97 9.61
CA LYS A 151 -1.50 2.75 10.58
C LYS A 151 -1.11 4.23 10.62
N ALA A 152 -0.72 4.79 9.49
CA ALA A 152 -0.40 6.21 9.37
C ALA A 152 -1.61 7.11 9.71
N ASP A 153 -2.82 6.68 9.34
CA ASP A 153 -4.07 7.38 9.66
C ASP A 153 -4.36 7.39 11.18
N ASP A 154 -3.84 6.40 11.91
CA ASP A 154 -3.89 6.33 13.37
C ASP A 154 -2.74 7.14 14.04
N GLY A 155 -1.93 7.88 13.25
CA GLY A 155 -0.80 8.67 13.72
C GLY A 155 0.49 7.88 13.94
N ILE A 156 0.57 6.62 13.50
CA ILE A 156 1.76 5.79 13.64
C ILE A 156 2.63 5.92 12.38
N TYR A 157 3.55 6.87 12.41
CA TYR A 157 4.46 7.16 11.28
C TYR A 157 5.80 6.41 11.37
N ALA A 158 6.13 5.86 12.53
CA ALA A 158 7.34 5.07 12.76
C ALA A 158 6.98 3.75 13.45
N PRO A 159 6.42 2.78 12.68
CA PRO A 159 5.99 1.52 13.24
C PRO A 159 7.20 0.72 13.77
N LYS A 160 7.01 0.01 14.86
CA LYS A 160 8.01 -0.89 15.42
C LYS A 160 8.25 -2.09 14.53
N PHE A 161 9.45 -2.66 14.63
CA PHE A 161 9.77 -3.95 14.05
C PHE A 161 9.33 -5.06 15.01
N ASP A 162 8.46 -5.91 14.55
CA ASP A 162 7.95 -7.07 15.30
C ASP A 162 8.86 -8.28 15.11
N ASP A 163 9.02 -9.07 16.16
CA ASP A 163 9.81 -10.30 16.12
C ASP A 163 9.18 -11.34 15.20
N SER A 164 9.97 -11.89 14.30
CA SER A 164 9.51 -12.84 13.28
C SER A 164 8.84 -14.06 13.88
N LYS A 165 9.47 -14.70 14.88
CA LYS A 165 9.08 -15.99 15.43
C LYS A 165 7.85 -15.90 16.35
N THR A 166 7.80 -14.86 17.17
CA THR A 166 6.79 -14.73 18.23
C THR A 166 5.59 -13.89 17.84
N VAL A 167 5.72 -13.06 16.80
CA VAL A 167 4.67 -12.12 16.39
C VAL A 167 4.27 -12.30 14.92
N VAL A 168 5.23 -12.21 13.99
CA VAL A 168 4.90 -12.13 12.55
C VAL A 168 4.38 -13.46 12.02
N TYR A 169 5.10 -14.56 12.16
CA TYR A 169 4.62 -15.87 11.69
C TYR A 169 3.31 -16.32 12.36
N PRO A 170 3.16 -16.21 13.69
CA PRO A 170 1.86 -16.49 14.32
C PRO A 170 0.73 -15.59 13.79
N GLY A 171 1.02 -14.31 13.52
CA GLY A 171 0.05 -13.39 12.94
C GLY A 171 -0.36 -13.75 11.52
N ILE A 172 0.59 -14.16 10.68
CA ILE A 172 0.31 -14.68 9.33
C ILE A 172 -0.59 -15.90 9.38
N ILE A 173 -0.30 -16.86 10.27
CA ILE A 173 -1.12 -18.06 10.45
C ILE A 173 -2.52 -17.67 10.92
N ALA A 174 -2.64 -16.78 11.89
CA ALA A 174 -3.94 -16.30 12.37
C ALA A 174 -4.77 -15.65 11.26
N MET A 175 -4.15 -14.86 10.36
CA MET A 175 -4.86 -14.30 9.20
C MET A 175 -5.44 -15.38 8.29
N LEU A 176 -4.71 -16.46 8.06
CA LEU A 176 -5.17 -17.58 7.23
C LEU A 176 -6.26 -18.40 7.95
N ASP A 177 -6.14 -18.62 9.26
CA ASP A 177 -7.15 -19.30 10.07
C ASP A 177 -8.48 -18.52 10.09
N GLU A 178 -8.42 -17.18 10.13
CA GLU A 178 -9.63 -16.35 10.00
C GLU A 178 -10.32 -16.54 8.64
N VAL A 179 -9.56 -16.65 7.55
CA VAL A 179 -10.13 -16.92 6.21
C VAL A 179 -10.77 -18.32 6.18
N ILE A 180 -10.10 -19.33 6.76
CA ILE A 180 -10.64 -20.69 6.85
C ILE A 180 -11.92 -20.71 7.66
N ALA A 181 -11.97 -20.03 8.79
CA ALA A 181 -13.17 -19.94 9.63
C ALA A 181 -14.37 -19.32 8.91
N LYS A 182 -14.11 -18.42 7.96
CA LYS A 182 -15.13 -17.77 7.12
C LYS A 182 -15.46 -18.52 5.82
N SER A 183 -14.88 -19.69 5.60
CA SER A 183 -15.06 -20.45 4.34
C SER A 183 -16.51 -20.76 3.98
N GLY A 184 -17.40 -20.93 4.98
CA GLY A 184 -18.83 -21.14 4.76
C GLY A 184 -19.61 -19.90 4.28
N GLU A 185 -19.04 -18.73 4.41
CA GLU A 185 -19.62 -17.44 3.96
C GLU A 185 -19.11 -17.02 2.57
N LEU A 186 -18.11 -17.73 2.05
CA LEU A 186 -17.58 -17.48 0.72
C LEU A 186 -18.54 -18.02 -0.35
N SER A 187 -18.81 -17.22 -1.37
CA SER A 187 -19.61 -17.68 -2.51
C SER A 187 -18.90 -18.80 -3.26
N ALA A 188 -19.67 -19.78 -3.77
CA ALA A 188 -19.13 -20.80 -4.67
C ALA A 188 -18.47 -20.16 -5.93
N PRO A 189 -17.55 -20.87 -6.63
CA PRO A 189 -16.68 -20.29 -7.64
C PRO A 189 -17.43 -19.59 -8.76
N GLY A 190 -17.21 -18.32 -8.87
CA GLY A 190 -17.83 -17.34 -9.72
C GLY A 190 -17.74 -16.01 -8.99
N LEU A 191 -16.49 -15.52 -8.82
CA LEU A 191 -16.31 -14.15 -8.33
C LEU A 191 -17.16 -13.23 -9.19
N PRO A 192 -17.98 -12.35 -8.59
CA PRO A 192 -18.60 -11.29 -9.38
C PRO A 192 -17.46 -10.52 -10.05
N VAL A 193 -17.56 -10.45 -11.36
CA VAL A 193 -16.64 -9.69 -12.24
C VAL A 193 -16.95 -8.22 -12.07
#